data_b800c94962574abcaccb2fffaa5ae29d
#
_entry.id   b800c94962574abcaccb2fffaa5ae29d
#
_cell.length_a   1.000
_cell.length_b   1.000
_cell.length_c   1.000
_cell.angle_alpha   90.00
_cell.angle_beta   90.00
_cell.angle_gamma   90.00
#
_symmetry.space_group_name_H-M   'P 1'
#
loop_
_entity.id
_entity.type
_entity.pdbx_description
1 polymer ?
#
loop_
_entity_poly.entity_id
_entity_poly.type
_entity_poly.pdbx_seq_one_letter_code
_entity_poly.pdbx_strand_id
1 'polypeptide(L)'
;KIETHRDEVFTEGGRLRLERQASEEESLKLPHNLYYPRVNLQTKEDDKLMHTKATMCRNKDFKYIKRAYEKDEFYDLKQDPGEIKNLIDDPSYKIEIDNFKNKMLSWYQETCDVVPLEGDERNFN
;
A
#
# COMPACT_ATOMS: atom_id res chain seq x y z
N LYS A 1 33.92 7.36 2.52
CA LYS A 1 33.07 7.43 1.31
C LYS A 1 31.64 7.45 1.80
N ILE A 2 30.95 8.58 1.60
CA ILE A 2 29.51 8.66 1.85
C ILE A 2 28.88 7.92 0.67
N GLU A 3 28.37 6.72 0.93
CA GLU A 3 27.50 6.04 -0.03
C GLU A 3 26.21 6.86 -0.13
N THR A 4 25.85 7.26 -1.34
CA THR A 4 24.61 7.96 -1.60
C THR A 4 23.47 7.02 -1.26
N HIS A 5 22.75 7.32 -0.18
CA HIS A 5 21.49 6.67 0.10
C HIS A 5 20.48 6.96 -1.00
N ARG A 6 19.55 6.05 -1.22
CA ARG A 6 18.45 6.25 -2.17
C ARG A 6 17.69 7.54 -1.79
N ASP A 7 17.40 8.35 -2.79
CA ASP A 7 16.65 9.58 -2.58
C ASP A 7 15.18 9.31 -2.25
N GLU A 8 14.65 8.15 -2.68
CA GLU A 8 13.27 7.74 -2.42
C GLU A 8 13.20 6.37 -1.75
N VAL A 9 12.15 6.19 -0.95
CA VAL A 9 11.74 4.91 -0.37
C VAL A 9 10.33 4.56 -0.82
N PHE A 10 10.11 3.26 -1.04
CA PHE A 10 8.82 2.71 -1.41
C PHE A 10 8.36 1.73 -0.35
N THR A 11 7.06 1.72 -0.07
CA THR A 11 6.43 0.68 0.74
C THR A 11 5.11 0.27 0.09
N GLU A 12 4.81 -0.99 0.21
CA GLU A 12 3.60 -1.59 -0.31
C GLU A 12 2.91 -2.38 0.80
N GLY A 13 1.58 -2.31 0.87
CA GLY A 13 0.80 -3.03 1.85
C GLY A 13 -0.68 -3.10 1.49
N GLY A 14 -1.43 -3.83 2.32
CA GLY A 14 -2.84 -4.05 2.09
C GLY A 14 -3.13 -5.11 1.02
N ARG A 15 -4.40 -5.22 0.62
CA ARG A 15 -4.90 -6.26 -0.28
C ARG A 15 -5.90 -5.74 -1.31
N LEU A 16 -5.98 -6.43 -2.42
CA LEU A 16 -7.07 -6.26 -3.38
C LEU A 16 -8.35 -6.94 -2.85
N ARG A 17 -9.52 -6.44 -3.27
CA ARG A 17 -10.83 -6.94 -2.80
C ARG A 17 -11.04 -8.44 -2.99
N LEU A 18 -10.45 -9.03 -4.03
CA LEU A 18 -10.60 -10.45 -4.37
C LEU A 18 -9.37 -11.29 -4.00
N GLU A 19 -8.37 -10.64 -3.42
CA GLU A 19 -7.16 -11.34 -2.99
C GLU A 19 -7.48 -12.22 -1.80
N ARG A 20 -7.39 -13.54 -1.99
CA ARG A 20 -7.51 -14.48 -0.90
C ARG A 20 -6.32 -14.34 0.04
N GLN A 21 -6.58 -14.16 1.31
CA GLN A 21 -5.55 -14.45 2.30
C GLN A 21 -5.22 -15.93 2.24
N ALA A 22 -3.94 -16.26 2.49
CA ALA A 22 -3.57 -17.63 2.77
C ALA A 22 -4.61 -18.22 3.74
N SER A 23 -5.50 -19.03 3.21
CA SER A 23 -6.59 -19.65 3.94
C SER A 23 -6.03 -20.88 4.63
N GLU A 24 -5.31 -20.66 5.70
CA GLU A 24 -5.19 -21.72 6.69
C GLU A 24 -6.58 -21.86 7.32
N GLU A 25 -7.38 -22.80 6.83
CA GLU A 25 -8.72 -23.05 7.37
C GLU A 25 -8.69 -23.25 8.89
N GLU A 26 -7.60 -23.78 9.41
CA GLU A 26 -7.38 -23.96 10.84
C GLU A 26 -7.23 -22.63 11.59
N SER A 27 -6.68 -21.60 10.97
CA SER A 27 -6.53 -20.29 11.63
C SER A 27 -7.85 -19.55 11.81
N LEU A 28 -8.90 -19.91 11.06
CA LEU A 28 -10.25 -19.40 11.26
C LEU A 28 -10.93 -19.99 12.52
N LYS A 29 -10.41 -21.11 13.03
CA LYS A 29 -10.92 -21.81 14.21
C LYS A 29 -10.21 -21.42 15.50
N LEU A 30 -9.11 -20.65 15.41
CA LEU A 30 -8.36 -20.22 16.59
C LEU A 30 -9.13 -19.12 17.36
N PRO A 31 -9.07 -19.15 18.71
CA PRO A 31 -9.71 -18.13 19.53
C PRO A 31 -9.18 -16.74 19.16
N HIS A 32 -10.08 -15.76 19.03
CA HIS A 32 -9.82 -14.40 18.54
C HIS A 32 -8.84 -13.57 19.39
N ASN A 33 -8.34 -14.09 20.50
CA ASN A 33 -7.47 -13.41 21.45
C ASN A 33 -5.97 -13.58 21.21
N LEU A 34 -5.55 -14.42 20.27
CA LEU A 34 -4.12 -14.69 20.02
C LEU A 34 -3.55 -14.01 18.78
N TYR A 35 -4.38 -13.57 17.84
CA TYR A 35 -3.99 -12.80 16.66
C TYR A 35 -5.00 -11.70 16.41
N TYR A 36 -4.54 -10.60 15.82
CA TYR A 36 -5.43 -9.58 15.23
C TYR A 36 -6.57 -10.30 14.53
N PRO A 37 -7.83 -10.04 14.87
CA PRO A 37 -8.93 -10.79 14.31
C PRO A 37 -8.87 -10.61 12.79
N ARG A 38 -8.43 -11.67 12.11
CA ARG A 38 -8.37 -11.70 10.63
C ARG A 38 -9.73 -11.38 10.01
N VAL A 39 -10.79 -11.59 10.77
CA VAL A 39 -12.16 -11.17 10.44
C VAL A 39 -12.27 -9.67 10.19
N ASN A 40 -11.52 -8.84 10.92
CA ASN A 40 -11.51 -7.39 10.70
C ASN A 40 -10.64 -6.98 9.51
N LEU A 41 -9.77 -7.89 9.03
CA LEU A 41 -8.97 -7.70 7.83
C LEU A 41 -9.69 -8.20 6.57
N GLN A 42 -10.79 -8.92 6.72
CA GLN A 42 -11.64 -9.29 5.59
C GLN A 42 -12.42 -8.06 5.19
N THR A 43 -12.29 -7.68 3.92
CA THR A 43 -13.20 -6.73 3.30
C THR A 43 -14.58 -7.37 3.29
N LYS A 44 -15.40 -7.09 4.31
CA LYS A 44 -16.81 -7.41 4.25
C LYS A 44 -17.41 -6.62 3.09
N GLU A 45 -18.40 -7.19 2.43
CA GLU A 45 -19.14 -6.58 1.32
C GLU A 45 -19.72 -5.19 1.67
N ASP A 46 -19.78 -4.83 2.93
CA ASP A 46 -20.36 -3.60 3.48
C ASP A 46 -19.39 -2.41 3.54
N ASP A 47 -18.58 -2.16 2.50
CA ASP A 47 -17.89 -0.91 2.20
C ASP A 47 -16.86 -0.36 3.23
N LYS A 48 -16.58 -1.03 4.31
CA LYS A 48 -15.46 -0.62 5.17
C LYS A 48 -14.18 -1.27 4.66
N LEU A 49 -13.56 -0.61 3.69
CA LEU A 49 -12.29 -1.00 3.09
C LEU A 49 -11.14 -0.78 4.09
N MET A 50 -11.11 -1.57 5.15
CA MET A 50 -9.96 -1.62 6.03
C MET A 50 -8.86 -2.43 5.35
N HIS A 51 -7.63 -1.90 5.35
CA HIS A 51 -6.45 -2.57 4.78
C HIS A 51 -6.49 -2.82 3.26
N THR A 52 -7.04 -1.88 2.51
CA THR A 52 -6.94 -1.92 1.05
C THR A 52 -5.51 -1.71 0.59
N LYS A 53 -5.20 -2.28 -0.58
CA LYS A 53 -3.88 -2.15 -1.18
C LYS A 53 -3.52 -0.69 -1.42
N ALA A 54 -2.36 -0.30 -0.91
CA ALA A 54 -1.77 1.01 -1.11
C ALA A 54 -0.26 0.87 -1.32
N THR A 55 0.29 1.75 -2.14
CA THR A 55 1.73 1.87 -2.34
C THR A 55 2.16 3.30 -2.09
N MET A 56 3.20 3.47 -1.31
CA MET A 56 3.75 4.77 -0.96
C MET A 56 5.12 4.96 -1.58
N CYS A 57 5.34 6.15 -2.12
CA CYS A 57 6.66 6.67 -2.49
C CYS A 57 6.92 7.94 -1.68
N ARG A 58 8.08 8.01 -1.03
CA ARG A 58 8.45 9.15 -0.19
C ARG A 58 9.91 9.53 -0.42
N ASN A 59 10.18 10.83 -0.45
CA ASN A 59 11.49 11.41 -0.22
C ASN A 59 11.50 12.26 1.08
N LYS A 60 12.53 13.05 1.29
CA LYS A 60 12.63 13.91 2.49
C LYS A 60 11.59 15.06 2.51
N ASP A 61 11.08 15.47 1.35
CA ASP A 61 10.26 16.67 1.18
C ASP A 61 8.78 16.34 0.97
N PHE A 62 8.50 15.23 0.25
CA PHE A 62 7.15 14.87 -0.17
C PHE A 62 6.84 13.40 0.03
N LYS A 63 5.56 13.11 0.14
CA LYS A 63 5.02 11.75 0.21
C LYS A 63 3.81 11.62 -0.71
N TYR A 64 3.82 10.60 -1.55
CA TYR A 64 2.71 10.22 -2.41
C TYR A 64 2.23 8.82 -2.07
N ILE A 65 0.92 8.63 -1.94
CA ILE A 65 0.29 7.34 -1.68
C ILE A 65 -0.72 7.04 -2.78
N LYS A 66 -0.46 5.99 -3.53
CA LYS A 66 -1.41 5.41 -4.47
C LYS A 66 -2.31 4.44 -3.74
N ARG A 67 -3.64 4.63 -3.83
CA ARG A 67 -4.64 3.74 -3.25
C ARG A 67 -5.41 3.00 -4.32
N ALA A 68 -5.72 1.72 -4.08
CA ALA A 68 -6.40 0.90 -5.08
C ALA A 68 -7.87 1.26 -5.26
N TYR A 69 -8.55 1.69 -4.19
CA TYR A 69 -10.01 1.89 -4.19
C TYR A 69 -10.45 3.23 -3.58
N GLU A 70 -9.50 4.02 -3.14
CA GLU A 70 -9.74 5.30 -2.51
C GLU A 70 -8.99 6.39 -3.27
N LYS A 71 -9.22 7.63 -2.89
CA LYS A 71 -8.49 8.77 -3.41
C LYS A 71 -7.02 8.69 -3.03
N ASP A 72 -6.14 8.95 -3.97
CA ASP A 72 -4.72 9.07 -3.73
C ASP A 72 -4.41 10.21 -2.75
N GLU A 73 -3.24 10.17 -2.14
CA GLU A 73 -2.81 11.19 -1.19
C GLU A 73 -1.45 11.77 -1.58
N PHE A 74 -1.29 13.06 -1.32
CA PHE A 74 -0.03 13.76 -1.48
C PHE A 74 0.19 14.75 -0.34
N TYR A 75 1.39 14.76 0.24
CA TYR A 75 1.75 15.59 1.39
C TYR A 75 3.08 16.29 1.18
N ASP A 76 3.14 17.58 1.56
CA ASP A 76 4.36 18.35 1.70
C ASP A 76 4.87 18.20 3.15
N LEU A 77 5.87 17.39 3.35
CA LEU A 77 6.37 17.03 4.68
C LEU A 77 7.13 18.17 5.37
N LYS A 78 7.56 19.19 4.61
CA LYS A 78 8.20 20.38 5.18
C LYS A 78 7.17 21.33 5.80
N GLN A 79 6.04 21.52 5.11
CA GLN A 79 4.99 22.43 5.55
C GLN A 79 3.99 21.73 6.47
N ASP A 80 3.77 20.44 6.27
CA ASP A 80 2.81 19.62 7.00
C ASP A 80 3.45 18.29 7.44
N PRO A 81 4.35 18.31 8.42
CA PRO A 81 5.01 17.09 8.91
C PRO A 81 4.03 16.13 9.59
N GLY A 82 2.84 16.59 9.97
CA GLY A 82 1.77 15.78 10.54
C GLY A 82 0.85 15.12 9.50
N GLU A 83 1.06 15.40 8.20
CA GLU A 83 0.26 14.81 7.11
C GLU A 83 -1.26 15.02 7.30
N ILE A 84 -1.66 16.22 7.68
CA ILE A 84 -3.05 16.56 8.03
C ILE A 84 -3.83 16.95 6.77
N LYS A 85 -3.15 17.62 5.82
CA LYS A 85 -3.79 18.16 4.61
C LYS A 85 -3.38 17.38 3.37
N ASN A 86 -4.31 16.62 2.79
CA ASN A 86 -4.10 15.96 1.49
C ASN A 86 -4.10 16.99 0.35
N LEU A 87 -2.97 17.12 -0.36
CA LEU A 87 -2.74 18.08 -1.44
C LEU A 87 -2.92 17.47 -2.84
N ILE A 88 -3.48 16.28 -2.95
CA ILE A 88 -3.56 15.55 -4.23
C ILE A 88 -4.31 16.31 -5.34
N ASP A 89 -5.24 17.18 -4.98
CA ASP A 89 -6.01 17.99 -5.92
C ASP A 89 -5.51 19.44 -6.02
N ASP A 90 -4.45 19.78 -5.32
CA ASP A 90 -3.90 21.14 -5.37
C ASP A 90 -3.09 21.31 -6.66
N PRO A 91 -3.52 22.19 -7.59
CA PRO A 91 -2.87 22.36 -8.87
C PRO A 91 -1.43 22.90 -8.76
N SER A 92 -1.06 23.53 -7.66
CA SER A 92 0.30 24.03 -7.42
C SER A 92 1.32 22.91 -7.24
N TYR A 93 0.89 21.69 -6.86
CA TYR A 93 1.74 20.52 -6.72
C TYR A 93 1.64 19.52 -7.87
N LYS A 94 0.94 19.89 -8.96
CA LYS A 94 0.70 18.95 -10.06
C LYS A 94 1.98 18.34 -10.65
N ILE A 95 3.02 19.12 -10.81
CA ILE A 95 4.30 18.66 -11.38
C ILE A 95 4.96 17.65 -10.46
N GLU A 96 5.00 17.92 -9.17
CA GLU A 96 5.56 17.02 -8.15
C GLU A 96 4.77 15.72 -8.08
N ILE A 97 3.44 15.81 -8.09
CA ILE A 97 2.56 14.64 -8.08
C ILE A 97 2.80 13.77 -9.32
N ASP A 98 2.87 14.34 -10.51
CA ASP A 98 3.13 13.62 -11.75
C ASP A 98 4.53 12.96 -11.74
N ASN A 99 5.53 13.63 -11.18
CA ASN A 99 6.87 13.05 -11.00
C ASN A 99 6.84 11.84 -10.08
N PHE A 100 6.12 11.89 -8.95
CA PHE A 100 5.99 10.75 -8.03
C PHE A 100 5.23 9.58 -8.66
N LYS A 101 4.19 9.85 -9.45
CA LYS A 101 3.47 8.83 -10.23
C LYS A 101 4.39 8.11 -11.22
N ASN A 102 5.21 8.87 -11.95
CA ASN A 102 6.17 8.29 -12.89
C ASN A 102 7.25 7.45 -12.19
N LYS A 103 7.78 7.92 -11.07
CA LYS A 103 8.73 7.16 -10.25
C LYS A 103 8.12 5.85 -9.73
N MET A 104 6.90 5.91 -9.27
CA MET A 104 6.17 4.72 -8.80
C MET A 104 5.92 3.74 -9.95
N LEU A 105 5.57 4.21 -11.13
CA LEU A 105 5.40 3.37 -12.31
C LEU A 105 6.70 2.66 -12.69
N SER A 106 7.83 3.39 -12.69
CA SER A 106 9.15 2.80 -12.97
C SER A 106 9.51 1.75 -11.91
N TRP A 107 9.28 2.05 -10.65
CA TRP A 107 9.52 1.10 -9.56
C TRP A 107 8.68 -0.18 -9.72
N TYR A 108 7.41 -0.08 -10.11
CA TYR A 108 6.59 -1.25 -10.40
C TYR A 108 7.14 -2.06 -11.57
N GLN A 109 7.61 -1.41 -12.64
CA GLN A 109 8.21 -2.11 -13.78
C GLN A 109 9.49 -2.85 -13.40
N GLU A 110 10.29 -2.29 -12.52
CA GLU A 110 11.56 -2.87 -12.07
C GLU A 110 11.37 -4.00 -11.07
N THR A 111 10.32 -3.93 -10.24
CA THR A 111 10.09 -4.86 -9.13
C THR A 111 9.00 -5.88 -9.40
N CYS A 112 8.33 -5.83 -10.57
CA CYS A 112 7.16 -6.63 -10.95
C CYS A 112 7.12 -8.00 -10.26
N ASP A 113 6.49 -8.08 -9.10
CA ASP A 113 6.11 -9.36 -8.50
C ASP A 113 4.82 -9.82 -9.18
N VAL A 114 4.93 -10.91 -9.91
CA VAL A 114 3.75 -11.65 -10.36
C VAL A 114 3.16 -12.32 -9.12
N VAL A 115 2.19 -11.67 -8.49
CA VAL A 115 1.37 -12.35 -7.48
C VAL A 115 0.52 -13.37 -8.23
N PRO A 116 0.75 -14.68 -8.06
CA PRO A 116 -0.08 -15.69 -8.71
C PRO A 116 -1.51 -15.52 -8.23
N LEU A 117 -2.44 -15.31 -9.17
CA LEU A 117 -3.88 -15.21 -8.87
C LEU A 117 -4.48 -16.56 -8.46
N GLU A 118 -3.77 -17.64 -8.73
CA GLU A 118 -4.14 -19.00 -8.34
C GLU A 118 -3.36 -19.38 -7.07
N GLY A 119 -4.07 -19.92 -6.09
CA GLY A 119 -3.46 -20.35 -4.84
C GLY A 119 -2.36 -21.37 -5.10
N ASP A 120 -1.23 -21.17 -4.45
CA ASP A 120 -0.16 -22.16 -4.41
C ASP A 120 -0.71 -23.45 -3.77
N GLU A 121 -0.95 -24.46 -4.58
CA GLU A 121 -1.30 -25.80 -4.13
C GLU A 121 -0.06 -26.49 -3.51
N ARG A 122 0.52 -25.89 -2.50
CA ARG A 122 1.46 -26.61 -1.67
C ARG A 122 0.68 -27.64 -0.86
N ASN A 123 0.60 -28.85 -1.39
CA ASN A 123 0.22 -30.01 -0.59
C ASN A 123 1.32 -30.26 0.45
N PHE A 124 1.14 -29.71 1.63
CA PHE A 124 1.90 -30.17 2.77
C PHE A 124 1.33 -31.52 3.22
N ASN A 125 1.99 -32.60 2.78
CA ASN A 125 1.79 -33.93 3.35
C ASN A 125 2.48 -34.01 4.72
#